data_06b3baf1a18514c05f8f5fc2580b71de
#
_entry.id   06b3baf1a18514c05f8f5fc2580b71de
#
_cell.length_a   1.000
_cell.length_b   1.000
_cell.length_c   1.000
_cell.angle_alpha   90.00
_cell.angle_beta   90.00
_cell.angle_gamma   90.00
#
_symmetry.space_group_name_H-M   'P 1'
#
loop_
_entity.id
_entity.type
_entity.pdbx_description
1 polymer ?
#
loop_
_entity_poly.entity_id
_entity_poly.type
_entity_poly.pdbx_seq_one_letter_code
_entity_poly.pdbx_strand_id
1 'polypeptide(L)'
;PMEDFTYYHGKGWKRDWNIAGDMSGSALTETYSGMAGCDRMEGFEYWPYPEIRDVNHYIKYLETHPEQFSGNQLKELIAEANFIRAFYYFGLVKRYGGVPIITEEQDVFADPSSLLVSRETEEKVWDFIYSELILAYDMPETSEPGRANRYVAAALMSRAMLYAGSIAKYTSSVDFKGDAYTKNIIGAPASKAQTYFQAAYDAADMIIRQTDKYELYRADADKCANYMNLFLDEASKENIFIRQYSIDSGTESCWDINCVPQ
;
A
#
# COMPACT_ATOMS: atom_id res chain seq x y z
N PRO A 1 -7.71 5.34 1.09
CA PRO A 1 -7.57 6.27 2.22
C PRO A 1 -7.53 5.54 3.56
N MET A 2 -8.35 4.49 3.74
CA MET A 2 -8.40 3.71 4.98
C MET A 2 -7.14 2.88 5.27
N GLU A 3 -6.42 2.44 4.26
CA GLU A 3 -5.18 1.67 4.43
C GLU A 3 -4.08 2.48 5.10
N ASP A 4 -3.96 3.74 4.73
CA ASP A 4 -3.00 4.64 5.35
C ASP A 4 -3.31 4.90 6.82
N PHE A 5 -4.55 4.73 7.16
CA PHE A 5 -5.13 4.98 8.45
C PHE A 5 -4.76 3.94 9.50
N THR A 6 -4.82 2.68 9.13
CA THR A 6 -4.55 1.57 10.05
C THR A 6 -3.08 1.46 10.44
N TYR A 7 -2.18 2.00 9.62
CA TYR A 7 -0.75 1.96 9.90
C TYR A 7 -0.31 2.95 10.98
N TYR A 8 -0.97 4.10 11.09
CA TYR A 8 -0.57 5.18 11.99
C TYR A 8 -1.14 5.10 13.41
N HIS A 9 -1.90 4.06 13.70
CA HIS A 9 -2.55 3.89 15.01
C HIS A 9 -1.62 3.89 16.21
N GLY A 10 -0.32 3.75 16.04
CA GLY A 10 0.64 3.69 17.15
C GLY A 10 1.33 5.02 17.49
N LYS A 11 1.28 6.04 16.62
CA LYS A 11 2.19 7.20 16.74
C LYS A 11 1.55 8.59 16.63
N GLY A 12 0.33 8.78 17.09
CA GLY A 12 -0.26 10.11 17.09
C GLY A 12 -1.40 10.30 16.09
N TRP A 13 -2.10 9.25 15.83
CA TRP A 13 -3.25 9.12 14.94
C TRP A 13 -4.28 10.25 15.00
N LYS A 14 -4.47 10.90 16.11
CA LYS A 14 -5.37 12.06 16.23
C LYS A 14 -4.97 13.23 15.33
N ARG A 15 -3.68 13.41 15.07
CA ARG A 15 -3.18 14.46 14.18
C ARG A 15 -3.42 14.13 12.73
N ASP A 16 -3.29 12.88 12.34
CA ASP A 16 -3.34 12.44 10.94
C ASP A 16 -4.72 12.60 10.35
N TRP A 17 -5.76 12.30 11.13
CA TRP A 17 -7.14 12.57 10.76
C TRP A 17 -7.40 14.05 10.57
N ASN A 18 -6.84 14.83 11.38
CA ASN A 18 -7.05 16.24 11.43
C ASN A 18 -6.39 16.97 10.25
N ILE A 19 -5.33 16.36 9.70
CA ILE A 19 -4.69 16.85 8.47
C ILE A 19 -5.47 16.39 7.23
N ALA A 20 -6.10 15.22 7.27
CA ALA A 20 -6.83 14.64 6.15
C ALA A 20 -8.29 15.11 6.04
N GLY A 21 -8.87 15.68 7.07
CA GLY A 21 -10.27 16.08 7.06
C GLY A 21 -10.66 17.12 8.10
N ASP A 22 -11.62 17.90 7.76
CA ASP A 22 -12.27 18.97 8.53
C ASP A 22 -13.05 18.50 9.77
N MET A 23 -12.76 17.32 10.27
CA MET A 23 -13.67 16.63 11.17
C MET A 23 -13.45 16.92 12.65
N SER A 24 -12.39 17.60 13.04
CA SER A 24 -12.22 17.99 14.42
C SER A 24 -11.56 19.35 14.58
N GLY A 25 -12.18 20.18 15.39
CA GLY A 25 -11.77 21.58 15.58
C GLY A 25 -10.44 21.77 16.30
N SER A 26 -9.81 20.76 16.82
CA SER A 26 -8.62 20.93 17.66
C SER A 26 -7.29 20.76 16.93
N ALA A 27 -7.33 20.33 15.67
CA ALA A 27 -6.11 19.86 15.05
C ALA A 27 -5.86 20.33 13.64
N LEU A 28 -6.67 21.20 13.20
CA LEU A 28 -6.55 21.87 11.92
C LEU A 28 -5.38 22.82 11.83
N THR A 29 -4.59 22.88 12.87
CA THR A 29 -3.64 23.95 13.04
C THR A 29 -2.51 23.90 12.02
N GLU A 30 -2.00 22.73 11.65
CA GLU A 30 -0.82 22.68 10.79
C GLU A 30 -1.16 22.82 9.32
N THR A 31 -2.18 22.13 8.83
CA THR A 31 -2.58 22.23 7.42
C THR A 31 -3.28 23.55 7.10
N TYR A 32 -4.18 24.00 7.96
CA TYR A 32 -4.86 25.29 7.77
C TYR A 32 -3.99 26.51 8.03
N SER A 33 -3.03 26.40 8.92
CA SER A 33 -2.07 27.49 9.14
C SER A 33 -0.94 27.54 8.12
N GLY A 34 -0.90 26.60 7.18
CA GLY A 34 0.21 26.49 6.22
C GLY A 34 1.53 26.07 6.86
N MET A 35 1.47 25.52 8.09
CA MET A 35 2.65 25.07 8.81
C MET A 35 3.02 23.63 8.48
N ALA A 36 2.15 22.88 7.79
CA ALA A 36 2.47 21.57 7.28
C ALA A 36 3.46 21.72 6.13
N GLY A 37 4.68 21.34 6.36
CA GLY A 37 5.76 21.32 5.40
C GLY A 37 6.47 19.98 5.41
N CYS A 38 7.34 19.75 4.44
CA CYS A 38 8.12 18.51 4.32
C CYS A 38 9.10 18.30 5.48
N ASP A 39 9.34 19.32 6.28
CA ASP A 39 10.15 19.32 7.50
C ASP A 39 9.37 19.02 8.79
N ARG A 40 8.03 18.94 8.68
CA ARG A 40 7.12 18.69 9.81
C ARG A 40 6.09 17.62 9.48
N MET A 41 6.54 16.53 8.93
CA MET A 41 5.70 15.39 8.55
C MET A 41 5.35 14.49 9.75
N GLU A 42 5.45 14.99 10.98
CA GLU A 42 5.01 14.26 12.18
C GLU A 42 3.57 13.76 11.97
N GLY A 43 3.39 12.45 12.03
CA GLY A 43 2.10 11.81 11.79
C GLY A 43 1.91 11.23 10.38
N PHE A 44 2.60 11.74 9.36
CA PHE A 44 2.65 11.14 8.02
C PHE A 44 3.94 10.38 7.74
N GLU A 45 4.86 10.33 8.71
CA GLU A 45 6.08 9.59 8.56
C GLU A 45 5.80 8.12 8.29
N TYR A 46 6.28 7.65 7.16
CA TYR A 46 6.18 6.28 6.74
C TYR A 46 7.52 5.86 6.17
N TRP A 47 8.33 5.21 6.99
CA TRP A 47 9.68 4.80 6.59
C TRP A 47 9.94 3.35 6.98
N PRO A 48 9.22 2.35 6.39
CA PRO A 48 9.21 0.95 6.81
C PRO A 48 10.43 0.16 6.29
N TYR A 49 11.62 0.75 6.29
CA TYR A 49 12.83 0.02 5.87
C TYR A 49 13.26 -1.10 6.83
N PRO A 50 13.02 -1.00 8.15
CA PRO A 50 13.19 -2.16 9.03
C PRO A 50 12.33 -3.35 8.61
N GLU A 51 11.06 -3.10 8.28
CA GLU A 51 10.11 -4.13 7.83
C GLU A 51 10.49 -4.67 6.45
N ILE A 52 10.94 -3.81 5.53
CA ILE A 52 11.46 -4.23 4.21
C ILE A 52 12.70 -5.12 4.38
N ARG A 53 13.61 -4.78 5.30
CA ARG A 53 14.76 -5.64 5.62
C ARG A 53 14.31 -7.01 6.11
N ASP A 54 13.30 -7.07 6.99
CA ASP A 54 12.80 -8.32 7.52
C ASP A 54 12.14 -9.18 6.42
N VAL A 55 11.45 -8.55 5.47
CA VAL A 55 10.92 -9.24 4.27
C VAL A 55 12.07 -9.78 3.40
N ASN A 56 13.11 -8.99 3.15
CA ASN A 56 14.27 -9.43 2.37
C ASN A 56 14.99 -10.60 3.05
N HIS A 57 15.17 -10.53 4.37
CA HIS A 57 15.72 -11.62 5.17
C HIS A 57 14.87 -12.89 5.06
N TYR A 58 13.55 -12.75 5.13
CA TYR A 58 12.62 -13.87 4.99
C TYR A 58 12.69 -14.51 3.60
N ILE A 59 12.70 -13.72 2.54
CA ILE A 59 12.86 -14.24 1.17
C ILE A 59 14.19 -15.02 1.05
N LYS A 60 15.30 -14.45 1.52
CA LYS A 60 16.60 -15.09 1.52
C LYS A 60 16.60 -16.41 2.32
N TYR A 61 15.92 -16.43 3.46
CA TYR A 61 15.77 -17.66 4.25
C TYR A 61 15.03 -18.75 3.45
N LEU A 62 13.92 -18.41 2.82
CA LEU A 62 13.15 -19.36 2.00
C LEU A 62 13.98 -19.90 0.82
N GLU A 63 14.73 -19.05 0.14
CA GLU A 63 15.58 -19.44 -0.98
C GLU A 63 16.77 -20.30 -0.58
N THR A 64 17.30 -20.11 0.62
CA THR A 64 18.45 -20.87 1.12
C THR A 64 18.09 -22.17 1.84
N HIS A 65 16.81 -22.37 2.18
CA HIS A 65 16.31 -23.57 2.86
C HIS A 65 15.10 -24.21 2.14
N PRO A 66 15.16 -24.39 0.81
CA PRO A 66 14.01 -24.87 0.04
C PRO A 66 13.55 -26.26 0.46
N GLU A 67 14.45 -27.07 1.03
CA GLU A 67 14.19 -28.43 1.50
C GLU A 67 13.20 -28.50 2.69
N GLN A 68 12.99 -27.39 3.39
CA GLN A 68 12.06 -27.31 4.52
C GLN A 68 10.60 -27.15 4.09
N PHE A 69 10.35 -26.88 2.81
CA PHE A 69 9.03 -26.55 2.28
C PHE A 69 8.68 -27.46 1.10
N SER A 70 7.39 -27.72 0.91
CA SER A 70 6.95 -28.30 -0.36
C SER A 70 7.13 -27.26 -1.48
N GLY A 71 7.30 -27.72 -2.74
CA GLY A 71 7.54 -26.80 -3.86
C GLY A 71 6.44 -25.75 -4.05
N ASN A 72 5.18 -26.10 -3.82
CA ASN A 72 4.07 -25.15 -3.88
C ASN A 72 4.08 -24.20 -2.69
N GLN A 73 4.29 -24.70 -1.50
CA GLN A 73 4.36 -23.88 -0.29
C GLN A 73 5.48 -22.84 -0.35
N LEU A 74 6.66 -23.22 -0.83
CA LEU A 74 7.78 -22.29 -1.02
C LEU A 74 7.40 -21.16 -1.95
N LYS A 75 6.80 -21.49 -3.10
CA LYS A 75 6.35 -20.50 -4.09
C LYS A 75 5.31 -19.55 -3.52
N GLU A 76 4.33 -20.06 -2.79
CA GLU A 76 3.27 -19.27 -2.16
C GLU A 76 3.83 -18.31 -1.09
N LEU A 77 4.77 -18.77 -0.26
CA LEU A 77 5.41 -17.94 0.77
C LEU A 77 6.28 -16.82 0.17
N ILE A 78 7.02 -17.11 -0.91
CA ILE A 78 7.79 -16.08 -1.63
C ILE A 78 6.83 -15.07 -2.27
N ALA A 79 5.72 -15.52 -2.85
CA ALA A 79 4.72 -14.63 -3.43
C ALA A 79 4.07 -13.71 -2.38
N GLU A 80 3.77 -14.24 -1.20
CA GLU A 80 3.26 -13.44 -0.08
C GLU A 80 4.30 -12.40 0.40
N ALA A 81 5.57 -12.77 0.48
CA ALA A 81 6.64 -11.84 0.85
C ALA A 81 6.79 -10.71 -0.19
N ASN A 82 6.70 -11.03 -1.49
CA ASN A 82 6.72 -10.02 -2.55
C ASN A 82 5.50 -9.08 -2.45
N PHE A 83 4.31 -9.61 -2.11
CA PHE A 83 3.14 -8.77 -1.85
C PHE A 83 3.39 -7.78 -0.71
N ILE A 84 3.92 -8.24 0.41
CA ILE A 84 4.21 -7.41 1.58
C ILE A 84 5.23 -6.33 1.22
N ARG A 85 6.29 -6.67 0.48
CA ARG A 85 7.29 -5.71 0.02
C ARG A 85 6.67 -4.67 -0.91
N ALA A 86 5.87 -5.08 -1.89
CA ALA A 86 5.15 -4.17 -2.78
C ALA A 86 4.22 -3.22 -2.00
N PHE A 87 3.54 -3.72 -0.98
CA PHE A 87 2.66 -2.93 -0.13
C PHE A 87 3.42 -1.82 0.61
N TYR A 88 4.59 -2.14 1.18
CA TYR A 88 5.45 -1.14 1.80
C TYR A 88 5.94 -0.08 0.81
N TYR A 89 6.40 -0.51 -0.37
CA TYR A 89 6.85 0.44 -1.41
C TYR A 89 5.71 1.28 -1.97
N PHE A 90 4.50 0.75 -2.06
CA PHE A 90 3.33 1.54 -2.43
C PHE A 90 3.04 2.64 -1.40
N GLY A 91 3.17 2.34 -0.12
CA GLY A 91 3.08 3.34 0.94
C GLY A 91 4.16 4.42 0.85
N LEU A 92 5.41 4.03 0.55
CA LEU A 92 6.54 4.94 0.38
C LEU A 92 6.38 5.87 -0.82
N VAL A 93 6.09 5.32 -2.00
CA VAL A 93 6.04 6.10 -3.25
C VAL A 93 4.93 7.14 -3.24
N LYS A 94 3.78 6.84 -2.65
CA LYS A 94 2.67 7.81 -2.50
C LYS A 94 3.05 9.04 -1.69
N ARG A 95 4.03 8.92 -0.79
CA ARG A 95 4.45 10.01 0.11
C ARG A 95 5.70 10.72 -0.37
N TYR A 96 6.64 9.96 -0.88
CA TYR A 96 7.99 10.47 -1.14
C TYR A 96 8.37 10.48 -2.62
N GLY A 97 7.53 9.92 -3.51
CA GLY A 97 7.93 9.69 -4.90
C GLY A 97 9.01 8.61 -5.00
N GLY A 98 10.08 8.86 -5.71
CA GLY A 98 11.21 7.95 -5.79
C GLY A 98 11.88 7.76 -4.43
N VAL A 99 12.22 6.53 -4.10
CA VAL A 99 12.87 6.12 -2.84
C VAL A 99 13.96 5.08 -3.14
N PRO A 100 14.89 4.81 -2.21
CA PRO A 100 15.83 3.71 -2.36
C PRO A 100 15.10 2.37 -2.53
N ILE A 101 15.43 1.60 -3.56
CA ILE A 101 14.93 0.24 -3.73
C ILE A 101 15.96 -0.72 -3.15
N ILE A 102 15.58 -1.44 -2.09
CA ILE A 102 16.43 -2.40 -1.37
C ILE A 102 15.76 -3.75 -1.41
N THR A 103 16.32 -4.69 -2.17
CA THR A 103 15.78 -6.03 -2.40
C THR A 103 16.58 -7.13 -1.71
N GLU A 104 17.71 -6.77 -1.12
CA GLU A 104 18.63 -7.69 -0.45
C GLU A 104 18.91 -7.23 0.97
N GLU A 105 19.29 -8.19 1.81
CA GLU A 105 19.76 -7.89 3.16
C GLU A 105 21.11 -7.21 3.11
N GLN A 106 21.22 -6.02 3.71
CA GLN A 106 22.47 -5.28 3.80
C GLN A 106 23.30 -5.80 4.96
N ASP A 107 24.60 -6.04 4.72
CA ASP A 107 25.55 -6.41 5.77
C ASP A 107 25.86 -5.19 6.65
N VAL A 108 25.47 -5.24 7.92
CA VAL A 108 25.72 -4.17 8.90
C VAL A 108 27.20 -3.95 9.22
N PHE A 109 28.04 -4.91 8.88
CA PHE A 109 29.50 -4.81 9.06
C PHE A 109 30.23 -4.34 7.78
N ALA A 110 29.49 -4.12 6.69
CA ALA A 110 30.05 -3.56 5.46
C ALA A 110 30.50 -2.11 5.66
N ASP A 111 31.29 -1.61 4.72
CA ASP A 111 31.68 -0.19 4.70
C ASP A 111 30.43 0.70 4.73
N PRO A 112 30.32 1.67 5.66
CA PRO A 112 29.17 2.55 5.76
C PRO A 112 28.79 3.26 4.44
N SER A 113 29.77 3.53 3.58
CA SER A 113 29.50 4.13 2.27
C SER A 113 28.70 3.21 1.33
N SER A 114 28.86 1.89 1.47
CA SER A 114 28.11 0.90 0.68
C SER A 114 26.64 0.74 1.14
N LEU A 115 26.34 1.18 2.35
CA LEU A 115 24.98 1.15 2.91
C LEU A 115 24.14 2.35 2.46
N LEU A 116 24.78 3.37 1.89
CA LEU A 116 24.12 4.58 1.40
C LEU A 116 23.50 4.33 0.00
N VAL A 117 22.28 3.83 -0.03
CA VAL A 117 21.55 3.62 -1.28
C VAL A 117 20.87 4.92 -1.71
N SER A 118 21.14 5.36 -2.93
CA SER A 118 20.52 6.55 -3.51
C SER A 118 19.04 6.31 -3.79
N ARG A 119 18.25 7.39 -3.77
CA ARG A 119 16.85 7.33 -4.22
C ARG A 119 16.81 7.04 -5.72
N GLU A 120 15.89 6.17 -6.10
CA GLU A 120 15.56 5.91 -7.49
C GLU A 120 14.56 6.95 -8.03
N THR A 121 14.29 6.93 -9.33
CA THR A 121 13.21 7.74 -9.89
C THR A 121 11.84 7.21 -9.46
N GLU A 122 10.83 8.06 -9.40
CA GLU A 122 9.47 7.65 -9.06
C GLU A 122 8.93 6.59 -10.04
N GLU A 123 9.24 6.75 -11.34
CA GLU A 123 8.91 5.76 -12.38
C GLU A 123 9.44 4.37 -12.02
N LYS A 124 10.73 4.27 -11.65
CA LYS A 124 11.33 2.99 -11.28
C LYS A 124 10.69 2.35 -10.06
N VAL A 125 10.27 3.15 -9.09
CA VAL A 125 9.57 2.61 -7.91
C VAL A 125 8.20 2.07 -8.30
N TRP A 126 7.46 2.74 -9.20
CA TRP A 126 6.20 2.21 -9.73
C TRP A 126 6.39 0.91 -10.53
N ASP A 127 7.40 0.87 -11.39
CA ASP A 127 7.75 -0.33 -12.17
C ASP A 127 8.15 -1.49 -11.24
N PHE A 128 8.90 -1.20 -10.16
CA PHE A 128 9.26 -2.18 -9.14
C PHE A 128 8.02 -2.75 -8.42
N ILE A 129 7.13 -1.89 -7.94
CA ILE A 129 5.88 -2.31 -7.28
C ILE A 129 5.07 -3.22 -8.21
N TYR A 130 4.98 -2.86 -9.49
CA TYR A 130 4.27 -3.67 -10.47
C TYR A 130 4.90 -5.05 -10.63
N SER A 131 6.23 -5.13 -10.75
CA SER A 131 6.95 -6.41 -10.88
C SER A 131 6.77 -7.31 -9.66
N GLU A 132 6.82 -6.75 -8.45
CA GLU A 132 6.58 -7.49 -7.21
C GLU A 132 5.15 -8.04 -7.15
N LEU A 133 4.16 -7.26 -7.57
CA LEU A 133 2.76 -7.68 -7.56
C LEU A 133 2.43 -8.73 -8.63
N ILE A 134 3.15 -8.74 -9.76
CA ILE A 134 3.09 -9.84 -10.73
C ILE A 134 3.56 -11.15 -10.07
N LEU A 135 4.69 -11.12 -9.36
CA LEU A 135 5.20 -12.28 -8.63
C LEU A 135 4.25 -12.69 -7.49
N ALA A 136 3.65 -11.72 -6.83
CA ALA A 136 2.67 -11.96 -5.77
C ALA A 136 1.38 -12.64 -6.26
N TYR A 137 1.05 -12.56 -7.55
CA TYR A 137 -0.10 -13.25 -8.12
C TYR A 137 0.04 -14.79 -8.11
N ASP A 138 1.22 -15.31 -7.81
CA ASP A 138 1.45 -16.74 -7.57
C ASP A 138 0.91 -17.23 -6.21
N MET A 139 0.40 -16.35 -5.35
CA MET A 139 -0.32 -16.74 -4.13
C MET A 139 -1.56 -17.62 -4.46
N PRO A 140 -2.05 -18.41 -3.49
CA PRO A 140 -3.25 -19.21 -3.68
C PRO A 140 -4.50 -18.34 -3.93
N GLU A 141 -5.55 -18.96 -4.48
CA GLU A 141 -6.85 -18.31 -4.71
C GLU A 141 -7.61 -18.04 -3.41
N THR A 142 -7.35 -18.82 -2.39
CA THR A 142 -7.96 -18.71 -1.07
C THR A 142 -6.87 -18.63 -0.02
N SER A 143 -7.11 -17.87 1.01
CA SER A 143 -6.22 -17.72 2.15
C SER A 143 -7.02 -17.75 3.45
N GLU A 144 -6.34 -17.95 4.56
CA GLU A 144 -6.91 -17.73 5.88
C GLU A 144 -7.39 -16.28 6.01
N PRO A 145 -8.46 -16.02 6.77
CA PRO A 145 -8.95 -14.67 6.99
C PRO A 145 -7.83 -13.74 7.48
N GLY A 146 -7.73 -12.57 6.87
CA GLY A 146 -6.69 -11.58 7.19
C GLY A 146 -5.34 -11.80 6.49
N ARG A 147 -5.15 -12.90 5.75
CA ARG A 147 -3.98 -13.10 4.87
C ARG A 147 -4.30 -12.72 3.43
N ALA A 148 -3.28 -12.27 2.72
CA ALA A 148 -3.42 -11.95 1.31
C ALA A 148 -3.55 -13.22 0.45
N ASN A 149 -4.24 -13.08 -0.66
CA ASN A 149 -4.33 -14.07 -1.73
C ASN A 149 -4.06 -13.40 -3.08
N ARG A 150 -4.07 -14.15 -4.18
CA ARG A 150 -3.79 -13.59 -5.51
C ARG A 150 -4.70 -12.44 -5.91
N TYR A 151 -5.96 -12.44 -5.48
CA TYR A 151 -6.91 -11.37 -5.82
C TYR A 151 -6.64 -10.10 -5.01
N VAL A 152 -6.11 -10.22 -3.80
CA VAL A 152 -5.60 -9.09 -3.03
C VAL A 152 -4.40 -8.45 -3.74
N ALA A 153 -3.49 -9.26 -4.29
CA ALA A 153 -2.37 -8.76 -5.10
C ALA A 153 -2.87 -8.04 -6.36
N ALA A 154 -3.84 -8.62 -7.08
CA ALA A 154 -4.44 -8.00 -8.25
C ALA A 154 -5.16 -6.68 -7.91
N ALA A 155 -5.87 -6.61 -6.78
CA ALA A 155 -6.53 -5.38 -6.33
C ALA A 155 -5.53 -4.26 -6.01
N LEU A 156 -4.44 -4.60 -5.30
CA LEU A 156 -3.36 -3.63 -5.04
C LEU A 156 -2.65 -3.22 -6.33
N MET A 157 -2.42 -4.16 -7.26
CA MET A 157 -1.82 -3.88 -8.57
C MET A 157 -2.67 -2.90 -9.38
N SER A 158 -3.98 -3.14 -9.46
CA SER A 158 -4.91 -2.22 -10.14
C SER A 158 -4.83 -0.82 -9.54
N ARG A 159 -4.87 -0.72 -8.22
CA ARG A 159 -4.78 0.56 -7.50
C ARG A 159 -3.44 1.24 -7.73
N ALA A 160 -2.33 0.54 -7.56
CA ALA A 160 -0.99 1.10 -7.70
C ALA A 160 -0.76 1.63 -9.13
N MET A 161 -1.17 0.86 -10.14
CA MET A 161 -1.01 1.26 -11.53
C MET A 161 -1.94 2.40 -11.95
N LEU A 162 -3.12 2.52 -11.33
CA LEU A 162 -3.99 3.68 -11.50
C LEU A 162 -3.35 4.96 -10.94
N TYR A 163 -2.69 4.87 -9.78
CA TYR A 163 -1.89 5.99 -9.24
C TYR A 163 -0.73 6.35 -10.17
N ALA A 164 0.07 5.36 -10.57
CA ALA A 164 1.20 5.56 -11.47
C ALA A 164 0.78 6.21 -12.79
N GLY A 165 -0.30 5.73 -13.39
CA GLY A 165 -0.87 6.28 -14.62
C GLY A 165 -1.35 7.72 -14.46
N SER A 166 -1.97 8.03 -13.32
CA SER A 166 -2.42 9.39 -13.02
C SER A 166 -1.25 10.33 -12.81
N ILE A 167 -0.23 9.92 -12.07
CA ILE A 167 1.00 10.69 -11.89
C ILE A 167 1.68 10.93 -13.23
N ALA A 168 1.90 9.89 -14.04
CA ALA A 168 2.51 10.02 -15.35
C ALA A 168 1.71 10.98 -16.26
N LYS A 169 0.38 10.88 -16.26
CA LYS A 169 -0.49 11.73 -17.07
C LYS A 169 -0.43 13.20 -16.69
N TYR A 170 -0.38 13.48 -15.39
CA TYR A 170 -0.56 14.85 -14.87
C TYR A 170 0.73 15.52 -14.40
N THR A 171 1.87 14.83 -14.34
CA THR A 171 3.16 15.42 -13.94
C THR A 171 3.49 16.70 -14.70
N SER A 172 3.29 16.71 -16.01
CA SER A 172 3.57 17.90 -16.84
C SER A 172 2.59 19.06 -16.64
N SER A 173 1.46 18.81 -15.96
CA SER A 173 0.45 19.84 -15.67
C SER A 173 0.73 20.59 -14.36
N VAL A 174 1.72 20.15 -13.59
CA VAL A 174 2.09 20.73 -12.31
C VAL A 174 3.45 21.41 -12.46
N ASP A 175 3.55 22.66 -12.00
CA ASP A 175 4.81 23.41 -12.01
C ASP A 175 5.70 22.98 -10.84
N PHE A 176 6.27 21.78 -10.95
CA PHE A 176 7.25 21.30 -9.99
C PHE A 176 8.58 22.04 -10.12
N LYS A 177 9.19 22.38 -9.00
CA LYS A 177 10.47 23.08 -8.93
C LYS A 177 11.47 22.33 -8.07
N GLY A 178 12.74 22.58 -8.36
CA GLY A 178 13.85 22.07 -7.56
C GLY A 178 14.42 20.73 -8.01
N ASP A 179 15.43 20.28 -7.29
CA ASP A 179 16.28 19.14 -7.63
C ASP A 179 15.50 17.82 -7.70
N ALA A 180 14.49 17.64 -6.86
CA ALA A 180 13.70 16.40 -6.84
C ALA A 180 13.01 16.16 -8.19
N TYR A 181 12.49 17.22 -8.81
CA TYR A 181 11.88 17.12 -10.13
C TYR A 181 12.92 16.93 -11.24
N THR A 182 14.01 17.72 -11.24
CA THR A 182 15.06 17.59 -12.25
C THR A 182 15.77 16.23 -12.24
N LYS A 183 15.80 15.56 -11.10
CA LYS A 183 16.33 14.20 -10.94
C LYS A 183 15.25 13.11 -11.12
N ASN A 184 14.03 13.47 -11.52
CA ASN A 184 12.88 12.55 -11.67
C ASN A 184 12.56 11.75 -10.38
N ILE A 185 12.90 12.31 -9.22
CA ILE A 185 12.53 11.72 -7.92
C ILE A 185 11.03 11.91 -7.65
N ILE A 186 10.43 12.93 -8.25
CA ILE A 186 8.98 13.15 -8.26
C ILE A 186 8.49 13.27 -9.70
N GLY A 187 7.34 12.65 -9.96
CA GLY A 187 6.74 12.57 -11.28
C GLY A 187 7.22 11.38 -12.11
N ALA A 188 6.46 11.06 -13.13
CA ALA A 188 6.76 9.99 -14.07
C ALA A 188 6.55 10.50 -15.52
N PRO A 189 7.25 9.91 -16.52
CA PRO A 189 7.10 10.32 -17.91
C PRO A 189 5.69 10.11 -18.43
N ALA A 190 5.12 11.12 -19.11
CA ALA A 190 3.77 11.06 -19.68
C ALA A 190 3.58 9.87 -20.65
N SER A 191 4.64 9.44 -21.30
CA SER A 191 4.64 8.27 -22.20
C SER A 191 4.28 6.95 -21.52
N LYS A 192 4.47 6.85 -20.19
CA LYS A 192 4.12 5.67 -19.38
C LYS A 192 2.64 5.62 -18.97
N ALA A 193 1.92 6.72 -19.07
CA ALA A 193 0.55 6.81 -18.55
C ALA A 193 -0.37 5.72 -19.10
N GLN A 194 -0.38 5.53 -20.43
CA GLN A 194 -1.23 4.52 -21.06
C GLN A 194 -0.86 3.09 -20.64
N THR A 195 0.42 2.79 -20.51
CA THR A 195 0.92 1.48 -20.07
C THR A 195 0.44 1.18 -18.64
N TYR A 196 0.55 2.15 -17.74
CA TYR A 196 0.10 1.98 -16.36
C TYR A 196 -1.44 1.85 -16.26
N PHE A 197 -2.20 2.65 -17.01
CA PHE A 197 -3.65 2.50 -17.05
C PHE A 197 -4.08 1.15 -17.63
N GLN A 198 -3.39 0.65 -18.64
CA GLN A 198 -3.68 -0.69 -19.17
C GLN A 198 -3.38 -1.77 -18.13
N ALA A 199 -2.24 -1.68 -17.43
CA ALA A 199 -1.91 -2.60 -16.35
C ALA A 199 -2.94 -2.56 -15.20
N ALA A 200 -3.44 -1.36 -14.86
CA ALA A 200 -4.50 -1.21 -13.87
C ALA A 200 -5.81 -1.87 -14.30
N TYR A 201 -6.18 -1.71 -15.58
CA TYR A 201 -7.36 -2.35 -16.17
C TYR A 201 -7.23 -3.87 -16.17
N ASP A 202 -6.10 -4.39 -16.64
CA ASP A 202 -5.86 -5.83 -16.72
C ASP A 202 -5.91 -6.49 -15.34
N ALA A 203 -5.32 -5.83 -14.33
CA ALA A 203 -5.36 -6.30 -12.95
C ALA A 203 -6.78 -6.29 -12.36
N ALA A 204 -7.59 -5.26 -12.65
CA ALA A 204 -8.99 -5.23 -12.24
C ALA A 204 -9.80 -6.34 -12.92
N ASP A 205 -9.55 -6.60 -14.21
CA ASP A 205 -10.22 -7.63 -14.99
C ASP A 205 -9.96 -9.05 -14.44
N MET A 206 -8.78 -9.29 -13.84
CA MET A 206 -8.47 -10.55 -13.15
C MET A 206 -9.46 -10.85 -12.01
N ILE A 207 -9.97 -9.81 -11.36
CA ILE A 207 -10.94 -9.95 -10.25
C ILE A 207 -12.37 -9.97 -10.80
N ILE A 208 -12.71 -9.08 -11.72
CA ILE A 208 -14.07 -8.94 -12.29
C ILE A 208 -14.53 -10.26 -12.93
N ARG A 209 -13.64 -11.04 -13.51
CA ARG A 209 -13.94 -12.37 -14.06
C ARG A 209 -14.28 -13.42 -13.02
N GLN A 210 -14.06 -13.14 -11.74
CA GLN A 210 -14.35 -14.03 -10.61
C GLN A 210 -15.67 -13.65 -9.92
N THR A 211 -16.76 -13.57 -10.73
CA THR A 211 -18.09 -13.12 -10.27
C THR A 211 -18.75 -14.02 -9.23
N ASP A 212 -18.28 -15.22 -9.05
CA ASP A 212 -18.71 -16.14 -8.01
C ASP A 212 -18.07 -15.84 -6.64
N LYS A 213 -16.91 -15.17 -6.64
CA LYS A 213 -16.14 -14.82 -5.44
C LYS A 213 -16.36 -13.37 -5.00
N TYR A 214 -16.41 -12.44 -5.96
CA TYR A 214 -16.46 -11.01 -5.69
C TYR A 214 -17.59 -10.37 -6.46
N GLU A 215 -18.39 -9.56 -5.77
CA GLU A 215 -19.48 -8.79 -6.36
C GLU A 215 -19.77 -7.55 -5.52
N LEU A 216 -20.37 -6.53 -6.15
CA LEU A 216 -20.81 -5.35 -5.41
C LEU A 216 -21.95 -5.72 -4.45
N TYR A 217 -21.89 -5.20 -3.22
CA TYR A 217 -22.91 -5.42 -2.21
C TYR A 217 -24.24 -4.78 -2.61
N ARG A 218 -25.29 -5.58 -2.66
CA ARG A 218 -26.63 -5.17 -3.10
C ARG A 218 -27.72 -5.90 -2.32
N ALA A 219 -27.53 -6.04 -1.02
CA ALA A 219 -28.45 -6.78 -0.16
C ALA A 219 -29.73 -6.01 0.17
N ASP A 220 -29.71 -4.67 0.06
CA ASP A 220 -30.83 -3.81 0.40
C ASP A 220 -31.24 -2.90 -0.77
N ALA A 221 -32.55 -2.71 -0.96
CA ALA A 221 -33.09 -1.80 -1.97
C ALA A 221 -32.91 -0.32 -1.57
N ASP A 222 -32.94 0.00 -0.28
CA ASP A 222 -32.58 1.32 0.23
C ASP A 222 -31.06 1.51 0.15
N LYS A 223 -30.62 2.49 -0.63
CA LYS A 223 -29.20 2.75 -0.84
C LYS A 223 -28.45 3.15 0.43
N CYS A 224 -29.11 3.84 1.36
CA CYS A 224 -28.50 4.22 2.62
C CYS A 224 -28.30 2.99 3.52
N ALA A 225 -29.35 2.18 3.67
CA ALA A 225 -29.28 0.93 4.42
C ALA A 225 -28.25 -0.03 3.79
N ASN A 226 -28.23 -0.14 2.46
CA ASN A 226 -27.26 -0.96 1.74
C ASN A 226 -25.81 -0.53 2.02
N TYR A 227 -25.56 0.78 1.97
CA TYR A 227 -24.21 1.31 2.26
C TYR A 227 -23.78 1.07 3.73
N MET A 228 -24.72 1.24 4.68
CA MET A 228 -24.44 0.96 6.09
C MET A 228 -24.18 -0.55 6.32
N ASN A 229 -25.05 -1.40 5.76
CA ASN A 229 -24.96 -2.84 5.94
C ASN A 229 -23.72 -3.45 5.30
N LEU A 230 -23.18 -2.86 4.24
CA LEU A 230 -21.89 -3.27 3.65
C LEU A 230 -20.76 -3.36 4.68
N PHE A 231 -20.70 -2.41 5.62
CA PHE A 231 -19.65 -2.37 6.66
C PHE A 231 -19.95 -3.25 7.87
N LEU A 232 -21.18 -3.73 8.00
CA LEU A 232 -21.62 -4.61 9.09
C LEU A 232 -21.63 -6.08 8.68
N ASP A 233 -21.64 -6.36 7.38
CA ASP A 233 -21.65 -7.72 6.85
C ASP A 233 -20.21 -8.22 6.62
N GLU A 234 -19.71 -8.99 7.58
CA GLU A 234 -18.37 -9.60 7.52
C GLU A 234 -18.22 -10.59 6.36
N ALA A 235 -19.33 -11.15 5.85
CA ALA A 235 -19.35 -12.09 4.74
C ALA A 235 -19.55 -11.41 3.36
N SER A 236 -19.51 -10.09 3.30
CA SER A 236 -19.70 -9.35 2.06
C SER A 236 -18.66 -9.73 0.99
N LYS A 237 -19.16 -10.13 -0.18
CA LYS A 237 -18.31 -10.42 -1.35
C LYS A 237 -17.64 -9.18 -1.96
N GLU A 238 -18.01 -7.97 -1.54
CA GLU A 238 -17.29 -6.76 -1.93
C GLU A 238 -15.96 -6.62 -1.19
N ASN A 239 -15.79 -7.32 -0.06
CA ASN A 239 -14.57 -7.33 0.71
C ASN A 239 -13.50 -8.23 0.05
N ILE A 240 -12.47 -7.61 -0.55
CA ILE A 240 -11.33 -8.35 -1.14
C ILE A 240 -10.26 -8.61 -0.07
N PHE A 241 -9.98 -7.62 0.77
CA PHE A 241 -9.00 -7.70 1.85
C PHE A 241 -9.44 -6.85 3.03
N ILE A 242 -9.55 -7.48 4.18
CA ILE A 242 -10.00 -6.81 5.41
C ILE A 242 -9.02 -7.06 6.55
N ARG A 243 -8.90 -6.09 7.43
CA ARG A 243 -8.29 -6.29 8.74
C ARG A 243 -9.39 -6.69 9.72
N GLN A 244 -9.24 -7.85 10.30
CA GLN A 244 -10.16 -8.32 11.33
C GLN A 244 -9.77 -7.79 12.70
N TYR A 245 -10.78 -7.48 13.49
CA TYR A 245 -10.65 -7.09 14.89
C TYR A 245 -11.46 -8.07 15.74
N SER A 246 -10.96 -8.44 16.91
CA SER A 246 -11.63 -9.33 17.83
C SER A 246 -11.33 -8.93 19.26
N ILE A 247 -12.36 -8.86 20.09
CA ILE A 247 -12.24 -8.61 21.53
C ILE A 247 -11.42 -9.73 22.18
N ASP A 248 -11.62 -10.97 21.77
CA ASP A 248 -10.93 -12.13 22.33
C ASP A 248 -9.42 -12.15 22.06
N SER A 249 -9.00 -11.54 20.94
CA SER A 249 -7.58 -11.40 20.57
C SER A 249 -6.93 -10.15 21.15
N GLY A 250 -7.65 -9.30 21.86
CA GLY A 250 -7.18 -8.01 22.33
C GLY A 250 -6.90 -7.00 21.23
N THR A 251 -7.37 -7.27 20.02
CA THR A 251 -7.27 -6.35 18.88
C THR A 251 -8.58 -5.60 18.73
N GLU A 252 -8.69 -4.47 19.41
CA GLU A 252 -9.87 -3.62 19.32
C GLU A 252 -9.73 -2.63 18.16
N SER A 253 -10.86 -2.37 17.49
CA SER A 253 -10.98 -1.25 16.58
C SER A 253 -11.24 0.02 17.40
N CYS A 254 -10.30 0.92 17.44
CA CYS A 254 -10.52 2.24 18.05
C CYS A 254 -11.31 3.19 17.14
N TRP A 255 -12.05 2.67 16.15
CA TRP A 255 -12.78 3.47 15.18
C TRP A 255 -13.75 4.45 15.86
N ASP A 256 -14.54 3.96 16.79
CA ASP A 256 -15.55 4.77 17.48
C ASP A 256 -14.95 5.91 18.29
N ILE A 257 -13.81 5.66 18.94
CA ILE A 257 -13.10 6.68 19.71
C ILE A 257 -12.47 7.73 18.79
N ASN A 258 -12.03 7.29 17.59
CA ASN A 258 -11.25 8.12 16.69
C ASN A 258 -12.10 8.89 15.69
N CYS A 259 -13.31 8.44 15.41
CA CYS A 259 -14.18 8.98 14.39
C CYS A 259 -15.38 9.76 14.92
N VAL A 260 -15.54 9.85 16.24
CA VAL A 260 -16.60 10.68 16.84
C VAL A 260 -16.15 12.14 16.76
N PRO A 261 -16.97 13.05 16.19
CA PRO A 261 -16.74 14.49 16.26
C PRO A 261 -16.66 14.93 17.73
N GLN A 262 -15.62 15.64 18.09
CA GLN A 262 -15.46 16.21 19.44
C GLN A 262 -16.08 17.59 19.48
#